data_2f9f0ec81610f2f920ea7b015aa1ed38
#
_entry.id   2f9f0ec81610f2f920ea7b015aa1ed38
#
_cell.length_a   1.000
_cell.length_b   1.000
_cell.length_c   1.000
_cell.angle_alpha   90.00
_cell.angle_beta   90.00
_cell.angle_gamma   90.00
#
_symmetry.space_group_name_H-M   'P 1'
#
loop_
_entity.id
_entity.type
_entity.pdbx_description
1 polymer ?
#
loop_
_entity_poly.entity_id
_entity_poly.type
_entity_poly.pdbx_seq_one_letter_code
_entity_poly.pdbx_strand_id
1 'polypeptide(L)'
;MKNFSKILLAIGIVVGGTLIASTPARLDYVPLSNENPDLEILLSEPLEQLIPGTEKRLVWHDGEQRTQWAVVALHGFSASRQETAPLANLVATSLGANMFETRFAAHGLKNNGLVGVTAEEWLDDVANALTIGHLIGEKIVVVAVSNGAALALSMLDHETMQNVDSLILMSPNFAPADPKAMWITAPGGPLLLRMIAGDTQSWEPHNDLQGRYWTTSYPTKTLIEVIRVVDRANEKIESVKAPRVQVFYSPNDSVISTAALLLAYEKIQTPQKEINKIMKTGSPSAHILAGDIISPDNTLSMAEQIEDFILHQAL
;
A
#
# COMPACT_ATOMS: atom_id res chain seq x y z
N MET A 1 3.45 -50.42 -25.63
CA MET A 1 4.38 -49.56 -24.86
C MET A 1 4.63 -48.18 -25.52
N LYS A 2 4.80 -48.05 -26.83
CA LYS A 2 5.07 -46.74 -27.50
C LYS A 2 3.93 -45.69 -27.38
N ASN A 3 2.68 -46.10 -27.24
CA ASN A 3 1.54 -45.18 -27.15
C ASN A 3 1.34 -44.60 -25.73
N PHE A 4 1.72 -45.36 -24.69
CA PHE A 4 1.62 -44.90 -23.28
C PHE A 4 2.62 -43.80 -22.99
N SER A 5 3.82 -43.89 -23.54
CA SER A 5 4.86 -42.86 -23.40
C SER A 5 4.48 -41.53 -24.08
N LYS A 6 3.77 -41.57 -25.23
CA LYS A 6 3.27 -40.39 -25.92
C LYS A 6 2.11 -39.71 -25.16
N ILE A 7 1.24 -40.48 -24.53
CA ILE A 7 0.15 -39.96 -23.69
C ILE A 7 0.68 -39.28 -22.44
N LEU A 8 1.66 -39.89 -21.75
CA LEU A 8 2.32 -39.29 -20.60
C LEU A 8 3.07 -38.01 -20.97
N LEU A 9 3.75 -37.97 -22.10
CA LEU A 9 4.42 -36.77 -22.58
C LEU A 9 3.41 -35.66 -22.94
N ALA A 10 2.29 -36.00 -23.59
CA ALA A 10 1.24 -35.04 -23.91
C ALA A 10 0.55 -34.49 -22.67
N ILE A 11 0.27 -35.33 -21.67
CA ILE A 11 -0.26 -34.89 -20.36
C ILE A 11 0.75 -34.00 -19.63
N GLY A 12 2.04 -34.35 -19.61
CA GLY A 12 3.08 -33.55 -19.02
C GLY A 12 3.23 -32.17 -19.68
N ILE A 13 3.09 -32.08 -21.00
CA ILE A 13 3.15 -30.81 -21.76
C ILE A 13 1.90 -29.97 -21.49
N VAL A 14 0.71 -30.58 -21.45
CA VAL A 14 -0.55 -29.86 -21.17
C VAL A 14 -0.56 -29.34 -19.72
N VAL A 15 -0.18 -30.18 -18.74
CA VAL A 15 -0.12 -29.78 -17.33
C VAL A 15 0.99 -28.73 -17.14
N GLY A 16 2.17 -28.91 -17.70
CA GLY A 16 3.26 -27.93 -17.65
C GLY A 16 2.89 -26.61 -18.35
N GLY A 17 2.25 -26.67 -19.51
CA GLY A 17 1.76 -25.49 -20.22
C GLY A 17 0.67 -24.74 -19.45
N THR A 18 -0.25 -25.44 -18.81
CA THR A 18 -1.29 -24.83 -17.95
C THR A 18 -0.70 -24.20 -16.71
N LEU A 19 0.29 -24.83 -16.07
CA LEU A 19 0.99 -24.28 -14.89
C LEU A 19 1.77 -23.00 -15.24
N ILE A 20 2.47 -22.99 -16.39
CA ILE A 20 3.20 -21.81 -16.86
C ILE A 20 2.22 -20.68 -17.22
N ALA A 21 1.12 -20.99 -17.92
CA ALA A 21 0.10 -20.01 -18.29
C ALA A 21 -0.65 -19.41 -17.10
N SER A 22 -0.63 -20.08 -15.94
CA SER A 22 -1.26 -19.60 -14.69
C SER A 22 -0.30 -18.84 -13.77
N THR A 23 0.97 -18.64 -14.18
CA THR A 23 1.93 -17.81 -13.43
C THR A 23 1.59 -16.35 -13.68
N PRO A 24 1.34 -15.55 -12.63
CA PRO A 24 1.13 -14.12 -12.79
C PRO A 24 2.34 -13.46 -13.44
N ALA A 25 2.09 -12.51 -14.35
CA ALA A 25 3.16 -11.74 -14.96
C ALA A 25 3.88 -10.92 -13.89
N ARG A 26 5.20 -10.75 -14.05
CA ARG A 26 5.96 -9.79 -13.26
C ARG A 26 5.34 -8.40 -13.45
N LEU A 27 5.33 -7.62 -12.38
CA LEU A 27 4.81 -6.26 -12.41
C LEU A 27 5.86 -5.31 -13.04
N ASP A 28 5.84 -5.23 -14.37
CA ASP A 28 6.66 -4.29 -15.15
C ASP A 28 5.81 -3.05 -15.40
N TYR A 29 5.89 -2.09 -14.49
CA TYR A 29 5.11 -0.87 -14.55
C TYR A 29 5.91 0.26 -15.20
N VAL A 30 5.34 0.86 -16.23
CA VAL A 30 5.80 2.10 -16.84
C VAL A 30 4.64 3.09 -16.76
N PRO A 31 4.73 4.10 -15.92
CA PRO A 31 3.65 5.05 -15.74
C PRO A 31 3.39 5.88 -16.99
N LEU A 32 2.15 6.32 -17.11
CA LEU A 32 1.78 7.32 -18.09
C LEU A 32 2.37 8.66 -17.64
N SER A 33 3.29 9.24 -18.45
CA SER A 33 3.78 10.58 -18.22
C SER A 33 2.64 11.58 -18.46
N ASN A 34 2.31 12.37 -17.46
CA ASN A 34 1.37 13.48 -17.61
C ASN A 34 2.17 14.80 -17.62
N GLU A 35 2.45 15.34 -18.81
CA GLU A 35 3.28 16.53 -18.96
C GLU A 35 2.67 17.79 -18.35
N ASN A 36 1.34 17.86 -18.21
CA ASN A 36 0.62 18.97 -17.60
C ASN A 36 -0.54 18.43 -16.74
N PRO A 37 -0.28 17.98 -15.52
CA PRO A 37 -1.33 17.43 -14.66
C PRO A 37 -2.30 18.53 -14.22
N ASP A 38 -3.58 18.32 -14.48
CA ASP A 38 -4.67 19.15 -13.99
C ASP A 38 -5.18 18.60 -12.65
N LEU A 39 -5.11 19.43 -11.61
CA LEU A 39 -5.49 19.06 -10.25
C LEU A 39 -6.99 18.65 -10.17
N GLU A 40 -7.88 19.33 -10.90
CA GLU A 40 -9.32 19.00 -10.89
C GLU A 40 -9.54 17.60 -11.51
N ILE A 41 -8.82 17.28 -12.59
CA ILE A 41 -8.88 15.96 -13.22
C ILE A 41 -8.36 14.88 -12.28
N LEU A 42 -7.21 15.12 -11.64
CA LEU A 42 -6.60 14.18 -10.68
C LEU A 42 -7.49 13.93 -9.45
N LEU A 43 -8.27 14.92 -9.04
CA LEU A 43 -9.22 14.81 -7.91
C LEU A 43 -10.57 14.23 -8.31
N SER A 44 -10.88 14.12 -9.61
CA SER A 44 -12.16 13.64 -10.10
C SER A 44 -12.46 12.20 -9.66
N GLU A 45 -13.70 11.96 -9.20
CA GLU A 45 -14.16 10.65 -8.71
C GLU A 45 -15.66 10.45 -8.95
N PRO A 46 -16.11 9.20 -9.13
CA PRO A 46 -17.54 8.86 -9.22
C PRO A 46 -18.20 8.83 -7.83
N LEU A 47 -18.37 9.99 -7.20
CA LEU A 47 -18.81 10.13 -5.80
C LEU A 47 -20.08 9.35 -5.46
N GLU A 48 -21.02 9.21 -6.40
CA GLU A 48 -22.26 8.47 -6.23
C GLU A 48 -22.06 6.96 -6.02
N GLN A 49 -20.90 6.42 -6.46
CA GLN A 49 -20.53 5.02 -6.29
C GLN A 49 -19.75 4.77 -5.01
N LEU A 50 -19.26 5.82 -4.35
CA LEU A 50 -18.42 5.72 -3.16
C LEU A 50 -19.22 5.66 -1.88
N ILE A 51 -18.66 4.98 -0.88
CA ILE A 51 -19.09 5.08 0.51
C ILE A 51 -18.66 6.46 1.01
N PRO A 52 -19.57 7.32 1.48
CA PRO A 52 -19.23 8.65 1.97
C PRO A 52 -18.15 8.59 3.06
N GLY A 53 -17.06 9.32 2.89
CA GLY A 53 -15.89 9.33 3.76
C GLY A 53 -14.71 8.52 3.23
N THR A 54 -14.85 7.84 2.07
CA THR A 54 -13.76 7.08 1.44
C THR A 54 -13.17 7.76 0.19
N GLU A 55 -13.78 8.86 -0.26
CA GLU A 55 -13.31 9.67 -1.37
C GLU A 55 -11.90 10.24 -1.14
N LYS A 56 -11.17 10.60 -2.19
CA LYS A 56 -9.94 11.39 -2.12
C LYS A 56 -10.20 12.68 -1.33
N ARG A 57 -9.22 13.16 -0.61
CA ARG A 57 -9.35 14.40 0.15
C ARG A 57 -8.11 15.27 0.03
N LEU A 58 -8.28 16.47 -0.49
CA LEU A 58 -7.28 17.54 -0.47
C LEU A 58 -7.63 18.53 0.64
N VAL A 59 -6.64 18.88 1.46
CA VAL A 59 -6.75 19.88 2.53
C VAL A 59 -5.64 20.91 2.35
N TRP A 60 -6.04 22.15 2.16
CA TRP A 60 -5.13 23.30 2.13
C TRP A 60 -4.88 23.80 3.55
N HIS A 61 -3.62 24.07 3.89
CA HIS A 61 -3.24 24.58 5.20
C HIS A 61 -3.67 26.05 5.38
N ASP A 62 -3.33 26.89 4.40
CA ASP A 62 -3.66 28.33 4.43
C ASP A 62 -3.94 28.82 3.00
N GLY A 63 -5.17 28.60 2.52
CA GLY A 63 -5.57 28.90 1.14
C GLY A 63 -4.94 27.97 0.10
N GLU A 64 -5.38 28.14 -1.16
CA GLU A 64 -4.95 27.29 -2.29
C GLU A 64 -3.57 27.71 -2.81
N GLN A 65 -2.54 27.52 -2.00
CA GLN A 65 -1.16 27.81 -2.34
C GLN A 65 -0.24 26.68 -1.91
N ARG A 66 0.89 26.54 -2.62
CA ARG A 66 1.91 25.56 -2.25
C ARG A 66 2.54 25.90 -0.90
N THR A 67 2.77 24.86 -0.10
CA THR A 67 3.50 24.94 1.16
C THR A 67 4.90 24.35 1.04
N GLN A 68 5.77 24.58 2.02
CA GLN A 68 7.10 23.95 2.06
C GLN A 68 7.00 22.42 2.06
N TRP A 69 6.01 21.89 2.74
CA TRP A 69 5.74 20.45 2.83
C TRP A 69 4.38 20.11 2.25
N ALA A 70 4.26 18.95 1.63
CA ALA A 70 2.99 18.30 1.35
C ALA A 70 2.98 16.93 2.01
N VAL A 71 1.91 16.59 2.71
CA VAL A 71 1.69 15.25 3.26
C VAL A 71 0.80 14.46 2.31
N VAL A 72 1.28 13.32 1.81
CA VAL A 72 0.53 12.40 0.95
C VAL A 72 0.28 11.11 1.70
N ALA A 73 -0.98 10.78 1.94
CA ALA A 73 -1.39 9.58 2.68
C ALA A 73 -1.85 8.45 1.73
N LEU A 74 -1.27 7.26 1.92
CA LEU A 74 -1.51 6.04 1.14
C LEU A 74 -2.04 4.94 2.08
N HIS A 75 -3.31 4.60 1.97
CA HIS A 75 -3.94 3.59 2.83
C HIS A 75 -3.55 2.15 2.45
N GLY A 76 -3.86 1.19 3.31
CA GLY A 76 -3.61 -0.24 3.10
C GLY A 76 -4.62 -0.92 2.18
N PHE A 77 -4.34 -2.20 1.86
CA PHE A 77 -5.24 -3.05 1.09
C PHE A 77 -6.59 -3.21 1.79
N SER A 78 -7.65 -3.18 1.02
CA SER A 78 -9.06 -3.24 1.44
C SER A 78 -9.54 -2.05 2.29
N ALA A 79 -8.67 -1.15 2.72
CA ALA A 79 -8.96 0.00 3.57
C ALA A 79 -9.43 1.24 2.78
N SER A 80 -9.43 2.37 3.43
CA SER A 80 -9.65 3.70 2.88
C SER A 80 -8.83 4.72 3.68
N ARG A 81 -8.89 6.00 3.31
CA ARG A 81 -8.23 7.09 4.07
C ARG A 81 -8.62 7.14 5.56
N GLN A 82 -9.72 6.49 5.93
CA GLN A 82 -10.15 6.41 7.33
C GLN A 82 -9.29 5.45 8.19
N GLU A 83 -8.39 4.67 7.57
CA GLU A 83 -7.59 3.66 8.27
C GLU A 83 -6.75 4.24 9.41
N THR A 84 -6.13 5.37 9.16
CA THR A 84 -5.25 6.05 10.12
C THR A 84 -5.70 7.48 10.44
N ALA A 85 -6.87 7.88 9.99
CA ALA A 85 -7.38 9.22 10.31
C ALA A 85 -7.49 9.39 11.85
N PRO A 86 -7.03 10.53 12.41
CA PRO A 86 -6.55 11.75 11.76
C PRO A 86 -5.01 11.89 11.62
N LEU A 87 -4.22 10.81 11.67
CA LEU A 87 -2.75 10.87 11.76
C LEU A 87 -2.12 11.79 10.69
N ALA A 88 -2.46 11.59 9.41
CA ALA A 88 -1.90 12.42 8.34
C ALA A 88 -2.25 13.90 8.51
N ASN A 89 -3.45 14.20 9.00
CA ASN A 89 -3.87 15.57 9.28
C ASN A 89 -3.11 16.19 10.46
N LEU A 90 -2.82 15.43 11.50
CA LEU A 90 -2.00 15.89 12.62
C LEU A 90 -0.58 16.24 12.16
N VAL A 91 0.04 15.36 11.39
CA VAL A 91 1.38 15.59 10.79
C VAL A 91 1.36 16.80 9.85
N ALA A 92 0.34 16.93 8.99
CA ALA A 92 0.24 18.08 8.10
C ALA A 92 0.08 19.39 8.87
N THR A 93 -0.75 19.38 9.93
CA THR A 93 -0.97 20.56 10.78
C THR A 93 0.31 20.99 11.47
N SER A 94 1.07 20.07 12.06
CA SER A 94 2.32 20.39 12.78
C SER A 94 3.41 20.94 11.84
N LEU A 95 3.44 20.46 10.60
CA LEU A 95 4.40 20.93 9.58
C LEU A 95 3.95 22.21 8.84
N GLY A 96 2.74 22.71 9.07
CA GLY A 96 2.17 23.79 8.24
C GLY A 96 2.00 23.36 6.78
N ALA A 97 1.65 22.11 6.55
CA ALA A 97 1.63 21.46 5.24
C ALA A 97 0.24 21.33 4.63
N ASN A 98 0.15 21.41 3.31
CA ASN A 98 -1.01 20.90 2.58
C ASN A 98 -1.03 19.36 2.67
N MET A 99 -2.21 18.77 2.57
CA MET A 99 -2.37 17.31 2.69
C MET A 99 -3.25 16.75 1.58
N PHE A 100 -2.84 15.61 1.05
CA PHE A 100 -3.64 14.80 0.17
C PHE A 100 -3.79 13.38 0.70
N GLU A 101 -5.01 12.90 0.83
CA GLU A 101 -5.34 11.51 1.16
C GLU A 101 -5.87 10.81 -0.08
N THR A 102 -5.16 9.79 -0.54
CA THR A 102 -5.54 9.05 -1.75
C THR A 102 -6.68 8.06 -1.50
N ARG A 103 -7.33 7.66 -2.58
CA ARG A 103 -8.16 6.47 -2.68
C ARG A 103 -7.64 5.62 -3.82
N PHE A 104 -7.26 4.39 -3.52
CA PHE A 104 -6.84 3.44 -4.54
C PHE A 104 -8.01 2.90 -5.35
N ALA A 105 -7.76 2.57 -6.62
CA ALA A 105 -8.72 1.98 -7.53
C ALA A 105 -9.47 0.81 -6.88
N ALA A 106 -10.78 0.76 -7.12
CA ALA A 106 -11.74 -0.21 -6.59
C ALA A 106 -11.90 -0.24 -5.05
N HIS A 107 -11.23 0.63 -4.29
CA HIS A 107 -11.47 0.78 -2.85
C HIS A 107 -12.61 1.79 -2.57
N GLY A 108 -13.26 1.62 -1.42
CA GLY A 108 -14.31 2.54 -0.96
C GLY A 108 -15.61 2.50 -1.78
N LEU A 109 -15.81 1.53 -2.65
CA LEU A 109 -17.03 1.37 -3.46
C LEU A 109 -18.17 0.77 -2.64
N LYS A 110 -19.40 1.26 -2.86
CA LYS A 110 -20.62 0.69 -2.27
C LYS A 110 -20.87 -0.75 -2.69
N ASN A 111 -20.49 -1.09 -3.92
CA ASN A 111 -20.66 -2.41 -4.50
C ASN A 111 -19.41 -2.83 -5.26
N ASN A 112 -19.18 -4.13 -5.37
CA ASN A 112 -18.10 -4.72 -6.17
C ASN A 112 -16.68 -4.22 -5.79
N GLY A 113 -16.44 -3.91 -4.52
CA GLY A 113 -15.12 -3.49 -4.08
C GLY A 113 -14.05 -4.50 -4.44
N LEU A 114 -12.93 -4.02 -4.96
CA LEU A 114 -11.75 -4.78 -5.37
C LEU A 114 -11.97 -5.79 -6.51
N VAL A 115 -13.12 -5.74 -7.20
CA VAL A 115 -13.39 -6.62 -8.36
C VAL A 115 -12.66 -6.12 -9.59
N GLY A 116 -11.79 -6.97 -10.15
CA GLY A 116 -11.13 -6.73 -11.44
C GLY A 116 -9.99 -5.70 -11.40
N VAL A 117 -9.66 -5.15 -10.25
CA VAL A 117 -8.56 -4.21 -10.08
C VAL A 117 -7.20 -4.89 -10.27
N THR A 118 -6.24 -4.15 -10.79
CA THR A 118 -4.86 -4.58 -11.05
C THR A 118 -3.86 -3.80 -10.20
N ALA A 119 -2.67 -4.37 -10.03
CA ALA A 119 -1.57 -3.71 -9.34
C ALA A 119 -1.11 -2.44 -10.08
N GLU A 120 -1.19 -2.47 -11.42
CA GLU A 120 -0.85 -1.33 -12.28
C GLU A 120 -1.76 -0.12 -11.99
N GLU A 121 -3.08 -0.33 -11.85
CA GLU A 121 -4.02 0.73 -11.49
C GLU A 121 -3.70 1.35 -10.12
N TRP A 122 -3.27 0.55 -9.14
CA TRP A 122 -2.83 1.07 -7.85
C TRP A 122 -1.52 1.87 -7.95
N LEU A 123 -0.59 1.46 -8.83
CA LEU A 123 0.63 2.23 -9.08
C LEU A 123 0.34 3.55 -9.80
N ASP A 124 -0.64 3.58 -10.73
CA ASP A 124 -1.13 4.81 -11.33
C ASP A 124 -1.72 5.77 -10.27
N ASP A 125 -2.45 5.24 -9.28
CA ASP A 125 -2.98 6.05 -8.17
C ASP A 125 -1.86 6.61 -7.29
N VAL A 126 -0.77 5.86 -7.05
CA VAL A 126 0.41 6.39 -6.34
C VAL A 126 1.09 7.47 -7.16
N ALA A 127 1.29 7.27 -8.47
CA ALA A 127 1.87 8.28 -9.35
C ALA A 127 1.03 9.57 -9.33
N ASN A 128 -0.30 9.45 -9.42
CA ASN A 128 -1.22 10.58 -9.33
C ASN A 128 -1.17 11.25 -7.95
N ALA A 129 -1.10 10.49 -6.85
CA ALA A 129 -1.00 11.02 -5.49
C ALA A 129 0.31 11.82 -5.29
N LEU A 130 1.43 11.32 -5.77
CA LEU A 130 2.72 12.02 -5.72
C LEU A 130 2.72 13.26 -6.63
N THR A 131 2.09 13.18 -7.80
CA THR A 131 1.89 14.33 -8.69
C THR A 131 1.09 15.43 -8.00
N ILE A 132 -0.01 15.08 -7.31
CA ILE A 132 -0.75 16.04 -6.48
C ILE A 132 0.17 16.61 -5.39
N GLY A 133 0.94 15.76 -4.72
CA GLY A 133 1.94 16.20 -3.74
C GLY A 133 2.88 17.28 -4.29
N HIS A 134 3.38 17.12 -5.52
CA HIS A 134 4.22 18.11 -6.20
C HIS A 134 3.48 19.43 -6.54
N LEU A 135 2.19 19.33 -6.84
CA LEU A 135 1.38 20.53 -7.11
C LEU A 135 1.10 21.35 -5.85
N ILE A 136 1.01 20.71 -4.68
CA ILE A 136 0.61 21.34 -3.42
C ILE A 136 1.76 21.62 -2.44
N GLY A 137 2.97 21.08 -2.69
CA GLY A 137 4.15 21.30 -1.83
C GLY A 137 5.48 21.28 -2.57
N GLU A 138 6.53 21.80 -1.91
CA GLU A 138 7.89 21.77 -2.44
C GLU A 138 8.59 20.44 -2.15
N LYS A 139 8.38 19.90 -0.95
CA LYS A 139 8.87 18.60 -0.47
C LYS A 139 7.69 17.72 -0.06
N ILE A 140 7.78 16.44 -0.32
CA ILE A 140 6.71 15.50 -0.03
C ILE A 140 7.09 14.58 1.13
N VAL A 141 6.19 14.45 2.09
CA VAL A 141 6.18 13.43 3.13
C VAL A 141 5.10 12.41 2.78
N VAL A 142 5.48 11.18 2.52
CA VAL A 142 4.53 10.10 2.25
C VAL A 142 4.26 9.34 3.55
N VAL A 143 3.00 9.26 3.96
CA VAL A 143 2.53 8.45 5.11
C VAL A 143 1.76 7.26 4.56
N ALA A 144 2.34 6.07 4.65
CA ALA A 144 1.84 4.89 3.95
C ALA A 144 1.66 3.68 4.87
N VAL A 145 0.58 2.94 4.69
CA VAL A 145 0.22 1.79 5.53
C VAL A 145 0.25 0.50 4.74
N SER A 146 0.84 -0.56 5.29
CA SER A 146 0.72 -1.94 4.80
C SER A 146 1.02 -2.07 3.30
N ASN A 147 0.02 -2.43 2.49
CA ASN A 147 0.17 -2.48 1.03
C ASN A 147 0.41 -1.10 0.40
N GLY A 148 -0.13 -0.02 0.98
CA GLY A 148 0.18 1.35 0.55
C GLY A 148 1.67 1.68 0.70
N ALA A 149 2.33 1.15 1.75
CA ALA A 149 3.77 1.25 1.93
C ALA A 149 4.54 0.42 0.87
N ALA A 150 4.08 -0.78 0.56
CA ALA A 150 4.66 -1.58 -0.52
C ALA A 150 4.49 -0.90 -1.89
N LEU A 151 3.34 -0.27 -2.15
CA LEU A 151 3.08 0.52 -3.35
C LEU A 151 4.04 1.71 -3.45
N ALA A 152 4.23 2.49 -2.37
CA ALA A 152 5.20 3.59 -2.34
C ALA A 152 6.62 3.11 -2.65
N LEU A 153 7.06 2.01 -2.03
CA LEU A 153 8.38 1.42 -2.27
C LEU A 153 8.54 0.85 -3.69
N SER A 154 7.44 0.38 -4.29
CA SER A 154 7.43 -0.08 -5.69
C SER A 154 7.70 1.03 -6.70
N MET A 155 7.57 2.30 -6.30
CA MET A 155 7.76 3.49 -7.13
C MET A 155 9.12 4.14 -6.97
N LEU A 156 10.05 3.57 -6.19
CA LEU A 156 11.35 4.20 -5.85
C LEU A 156 12.16 4.66 -7.07
N ASP A 157 12.07 3.96 -8.20
CA ASP A 157 12.74 4.32 -9.45
C ASP A 157 11.91 5.24 -10.37
N HIS A 158 10.73 5.66 -9.92
CA HIS A 158 9.83 6.48 -10.70
C HIS A 158 10.14 7.98 -10.56
N GLU A 159 9.92 8.76 -11.62
CA GLU A 159 10.17 10.20 -11.63
C GLU A 159 9.35 10.98 -10.59
N THR A 160 8.13 10.53 -10.26
CA THR A 160 7.30 11.16 -9.24
C THR A 160 7.87 11.03 -7.83
N MET A 161 8.86 10.16 -7.60
CA MET A 161 9.61 10.08 -6.33
C MET A 161 10.62 11.21 -6.16
N GLN A 162 10.89 12.00 -7.18
CA GLN A 162 11.68 13.22 -7.05
C GLN A 162 11.02 14.15 -6.03
N ASN A 163 11.85 14.80 -5.18
CA ASN A 163 11.38 15.65 -4.07
C ASN A 163 10.52 14.98 -3.00
N VAL A 164 10.37 13.65 -3.03
CA VAL A 164 9.92 12.92 -1.85
C VAL A 164 11.06 12.97 -0.84
N ASP A 165 10.82 13.66 0.27
CA ASP A 165 11.81 13.84 1.34
C ASP A 165 11.83 12.63 2.28
N SER A 166 10.64 12.15 2.66
CA SER A 166 10.50 11.11 3.66
C SER A 166 9.38 10.13 3.32
N LEU A 167 9.65 8.84 3.58
CA LEU A 167 8.68 7.75 3.58
C LEU A 167 8.43 7.31 5.02
N ILE A 168 7.22 7.54 5.51
CA ILE A 168 6.74 7.08 6.81
C ILE A 168 5.91 5.82 6.57
N LEU A 169 6.46 4.68 6.94
CA LEU A 169 5.93 3.36 6.61
C LEU A 169 5.37 2.68 7.87
N MET A 170 4.06 2.48 7.92
CA MET A 170 3.38 1.81 9.03
C MET A 170 3.04 0.38 8.64
N SER A 171 3.50 -0.60 9.42
CA SER A 171 3.31 -2.03 9.15
C SER A 171 3.56 -2.38 7.66
N PRO A 172 4.68 -1.95 7.03
CA PRO A 172 4.91 -2.15 5.61
C PRO A 172 4.87 -3.63 5.22
N ASN A 173 4.13 -3.94 4.15
CA ASN A 173 3.95 -5.32 3.68
C ASN A 173 5.11 -5.75 2.79
N PHE A 174 6.08 -6.48 3.35
CA PHE A 174 7.16 -7.15 2.60
C PHE A 174 6.93 -8.65 2.41
N ALA A 175 6.02 -9.22 3.17
CA ALA A 175 5.50 -10.58 3.01
C ALA A 175 4.28 -10.76 3.93
N PRO A 176 3.30 -11.60 3.57
CA PRO A 176 2.21 -11.98 4.47
C PRO A 176 2.73 -12.79 5.66
N ALA A 177 2.01 -12.76 6.79
CA ALA A 177 2.35 -13.53 7.99
C ALA A 177 2.29 -15.05 7.73
N ASP A 178 1.33 -15.52 6.93
CA ASP A 178 1.30 -16.91 6.48
C ASP A 178 2.27 -17.09 5.29
N PRO A 179 3.38 -17.80 5.46
CA PRO A 179 4.38 -17.99 4.41
C PRO A 179 3.83 -18.77 3.20
N LYS A 180 2.72 -19.50 3.35
CA LYS A 180 2.08 -20.21 2.24
C LYS A 180 1.48 -19.24 1.21
N ALA A 181 1.14 -18.03 1.61
CA ALA A 181 0.63 -17.01 0.70
C ALA A 181 1.67 -16.56 -0.33
N MET A 182 2.98 -16.72 -0.08
CA MET A 182 4.03 -16.44 -1.06
C MET A 182 3.99 -17.39 -2.27
N TRP A 183 3.35 -18.55 -2.16
CA TRP A 183 3.20 -19.48 -3.28
C TRP A 183 2.16 -19.04 -4.31
N ILE A 184 1.40 -17.96 -4.02
CA ILE A 184 0.35 -17.44 -4.89
C ILE A 184 0.90 -17.03 -6.26
N THR A 185 2.11 -16.49 -6.31
CA THR A 185 2.76 -16.05 -7.56
C THR A 185 3.61 -17.14 -8.22
N ALA A 186 3.78 -18.30 -7.59
CA ALA A 186 4.47 -19.43 -8.18
C ALA A 186 3.66 -20.06 -9.36
N PRO A 187 4.32 -20.80 -10.26
CA PRO A 187 3.61 -21.53 -11.33
C PRO A 187 2.51 -22.42 -10.77
N GLY A 188 1.26 -22.18 -11.22
CA GLY A 188 0.07 -22.88 -10.68
C GLY A 188 -0.48 -22.32 -9.38
N GLY A 189 0.19 -21.36 -8.76
CA GLY A 189 -0.24 -20.71 -7.50
C GLY A 189 -1.65 -20.14 -7.54
N PRO A 190 -2.07 -19.38 -8.56
CA PRO A 190 -3.43 -18.87 -8.66
C PRO A 190 -4.51 -19.96 -8.66
N LEU A 191 -4.25 -21.07 -9.33
CA LEU A 191 -5.18 -22.20 -9.35
C LEU A 191 -5.25 -22.86 -7.96
N LEU A 192 -4.10 -23.06 -7.32
CA LEU A 192 -4.00 -23.62 -5.98
C LEU A 192 -4.69 -22.73 -4.95
N LEU A 193 -4.47 -21.41 -5.04
CA LEU A 193 -5.14 -20.43 -4.17
C LEU A 193 -6.66 -20.55 -4.27
N ARG A 194 -7.20 -20.58 -5.49
CA ARG A 194 -8.64 -20.75 -5.72
C ARG A 194 -9.17 -22.05 -5.14
N MET A 195 -8.44 -23.15 -5.30
CA MET A 195 -8.84 -24.47 -4.76
C MET A 195 -8.87 -24.53 -3.23
N ILE A 196 -7.93 -23.83 -2.56
CA ILE A 196 -7.80 -23.85 -1.10
C ILE A 196 -8.69 -22.79 -0.45
N ALA A 197 -8.70 -21.59 -1.00
CA ALA A 197 -9.29 -20.41 -0.39
C ALA A 197 -10.65 -20.01 -1.01
N GLY A 198 -11.10 -20.71 -2.05
CA GLY A 198 -12.32 -20.39 -2.80
C GLY A 198 -12.21 -19.14 -3.66
N ASP A 199 -13.33 -18.69 -4.23
CA ASP A 199 -13.38 -17.54 -5.15
C ASP A 199 -13.42 -16.20 -4.41
N THR A 200 -13.82 -16.18 -3.13
CA THR A 200 -14.03 -14.96 -2.34
C THR A 200 -13.39 -15.11 -0.97
N GLN A 201 -12.69 -14.06 -0.55
CA GLN A 201 -12.22 -13.86 0.81
C GLN A 201 -13.17 -12.94 1.56
N SER A 202 -13.45 -13.27 2.83
CA SER A 202 -14.24 -12.42 3.70
C SER A 202 -13.67 -12.48 5.11
N TRP A 203 -13.82 -11.39 5.85
CA TRP A 203 -13.38 -11.28 7.24
C TRP A 203 -14.35 -10.42 8.05
N GLU A 204 -14.39 -10.64 9.36
CA GLU A 204 -15.28 -9.92 10.26
C GLU A 204 -14.60 -8.63 10.76
N PRO A 205 -15.24 -7.46 10.63
CA PRO A 205 -14.71 -6.22 11.15
C PRO A 205 -14.74 -6.18 12.69
N HIS A 206 -13.76 -5.51 13.27
CA HIS A 206 -13.65 -5.34 14.71
C HIS A 206 -14.77 -4.48 15.31
N ASN A 207 -15.24 -3.50 14.53
CA ASN A 207 -16.34 -2.60 14.89
C ASN A 207 -17.09 -2.11 13.63
N ASP A 208 -18.21 -1.41 13.84
CA ASP A 208 -19.09 -0.95 12.76
C ASP A 208 -18.38 0.03 11.80
N LEU A 209 -17.51 0.89 12.32
CA LEU A 209 -16.78 1.85 11.50
C LEU A 209 -15.76 1.17 10.59
N GLN A 210 -15.07 0.14 11.10
CA GLN A 210 -14.22 -0.68 10.25
C GLN A 210 -15.05 -1.40 9.18
N GLY A 211 -16.20 -1.97 9.54
CA GLY A 211 -17.12 -2.59 8.59
C GLY A 211 -17.63 -1.62 7.53
N ARG A 212 -17.75 -0.33 7.87
CA ARG A 212 -18.18 0.71 6.94
C ARG A 212 -17.08 1.15 5.96
N TYR A 213 -15.84 1.31 6.44
CA TYR A 213 -14.78 1.98 5.70
C TYR A 213 -13.76 1.04 5.07
N TRP A 214 -13.88 -0.28 5.31
CA TRP A 214 -13.07 -1.33 4.68
C TRP A 214 -13.91 -2.23 3.78
N THR A 215 -13.31 -2.76 2.75
CA THR A 215 -13.90 -3.81 1.92
C THR A 215 -13.68 -5.15 2.61
N THR A 216 -14.70 -5.65 3.31
CA THR A 216 -14.62 -6.88 4.13
C THR A 216 -14.81 -8.17 3.33
N SER A 217 -15.20 -8.07 2.05
CA SER A 217 -15.37 -9.21 1.15
C SER A 217 -14.92 -8.84 -0.26
N TYR A 218 -14.03 -9.64 -0.85
CA TYR A 218 -13.41 -9.37 -2.14
C TYR A 218 -12.98 -10.66 -2.85
N PRO A 219 -12.76 -10.63 -4.18
CA PRO A 219 -12.30 -11.80 -4.92
C PRO A 219 -10.93 -12.27 -4.43
N THR A 220 -10.78 -13.57 -4.18
CA THR A 220 -9.50 -14.17 -3.75
C THR A 220 -8.36 -13.86 -4.72
N LYS A 221 -8.65 -13.77 -6.03
CA LYS A 221 -7.66 -13.42 -7.05
C LYS A 221 -7.00 -12.05 -6.85
N THR A 222 -7.65 -11.11 -6.15
CA THR A 222 -7.08 -9.78 -5.88
C THR A 222 -5.84 -9.86 -4.98
N LEU A 223 -5.70 -10.94 -4.18
CA LEU A 223 -4.49 -11.18 -3.40
C LEU A 223 -3.25 -11.43 -4.28
N ILE A 224 -3.44 -11.86 -5.54
CA ILE A 224 -2.35 -12.01 -6.51
C ILE A 224 -1.75 -10.63 -6.80
N GLU A 225 -2.60 -9.61 -6.98
CA GLU A 225 -2.17 -8.24 -7.23
C GLU A 225 -1.40 -7.66 -6.04
N VAL A 226 -1.85 -7.96 -4.80
CA VAL A 226 -1.12 -7.57 -3.58
C VAL A 226 0.28 -8.18 -3.57
N ILE A 227 0.43 -9.47 -3.87
CA ILE A 227 1.75 -10.12 -3.86
C ILE A 227 2.64 -9.62 -5.01
N ARG A 228 2.09 -9.32 -6.20
CA ARG A 228 2.84 -8.67 -7.29
C ARG A 228 3.47 -7.34 -6.84
N VAL A 229 2.72 -6.53 -6.09
CA VAL A 229 3.23 -5.27 -5.50
C VAL A 229 4.32 -5.55 -4.48
N VAL A 230 4.12 -6.51 -3.59
CA VAL A 230 5.11 -6.92 -2.57
C VAL A 230 6.42 -7.40 -3.22
N ASP A 231 6.31 -8.24 -4.26
CA ASP A 231 7.49 -8.74 -5.00
C ASP A 231 8.28 -7.57 -5.63
N ARG A 232 7.58 -6.61 -6.27
CA ARG A 232 8.19 -5.42 -6.85
C ARG A 232 8.83 -4.52 -5.78
N ALA A 233 8.16 -4.29 -4.66
CA ALA A 233 8.71 -3.50 -3.56
C ALA A 233 10.02 -4.11 -3.02
N ASN A 234 10.04 -5.42 -2.79
CA ASN A 234 11.25 -6.14 -2.36
C ASN A 234 12.41 -6.00 -3.36
N GLU A 235 12.11 -6.04 -4.67
CA GLU A 235 13.12 -5.82 -5.71
C GLU A 235 13.67 -4.38 -5.70
N LYS A 236 12.79 -3.39 -5.56
CA LYS A 236 13.17 -1.98 -5.63
C LYS A 236 14.02 -1.54 -4.44
N ILE A 237 13.74 -1.98 -3.22
CA ILE A 237 14.55 -1.63 -2.04
C ILE A 237 15.98 -2.16 -2.11
N GLU A 238 16.23 -3.23 -2.90
CA GLU A 238 17.58 -3.79 -3.09
C GLU A 238 18.38 -3.05 -4.16
N SER A 239 17.71 -2.40 -5.12
CA SER A 239 18.33 -1.84 -6.31
C SER A 239 18.30 -0.31 -6.39
N VAL A 240 17.42 0.35 -5.62
CA VAL A 240 17.21 1.78 -5.69
C VAL A 240 17.35 2.42 -4.31
N LYS A 241 18.03 3.57 -4.25
CA LYS A 241 18.14 4.34 -3.01
C LYS A 241 16.82 5.03 -2.68
N ALA A 242 16.30 4.79 -1.50
CA ALA A 242 15.10 5.44 -0.99
C ALA A 242 15.38 6.85 -0.45
N PRO A 243 14.36 7.72 -0.35
CA PRO A 243 14.37 8.92 0.51
C PRO A 243 14.68 8.56 1.97
N ARG A 244 14.56 9.50 2.90
CA ARG A 244 14.60 9.18 4.34
C ARG A 244 13.44 8.23 4.69
N VAL A 245 13.67 7.26 5.57
CA VAL A 245 12.67 6.22 5.89
C VAL A 245 12.47 6.10 7.39
N GLN A 246 11.23 6.27 7.84
CA GLN A 246 10.81 5.93 9.20
C GLN A 246 9.81 4.78 9.15
N VAL A 247 10.06 3.72 9.91
CA VAL A 247 9.19 2.54 9.97
C VAL A 247 8.57 2.43 11.35
N PHE A 248 7.26 2.18 11.38
CA PHE A 248 6.52 1.78 12.57
C PHE A 248 6.01 0.35 12.39
N TYR A 249 6.18 -0.49 13.40
CA TYR A 249 5.69 -1.87 13.35
C TYR A 249 5.32 -2.40 14.74
N SER A 250 4.43 -3.37 14.80
CA SER A 250 4.21 -4.17 16.00
C SER A 250 4.87 -5.53 15.86
N PRO A 251 5.62 -6.01 16.87
CA PRO A 251 6.18 -7.36 16.84
C PRO A 251 5.11 -8.46 16.91
N ASN A 252 3.87 -8.07 17.27
CA ASN A 252 2.71 -8.97 17.38
C ASN A 252 1.82 -8.92 16.14
N ASP A 253 2.25 -8.25 15.05
CA ASP A 253 1.49 -8.18 13.81
C ASP A 253 1.24 -9.59 13.26
N SER A 254 -0.04 -9.92 13.04
CA SER A 254 -0.45 -11.23 12.53
C SER A 254 -0.92 -11.19 11.07
N VAL A 255 -0.85 -10.02 10.41
CA VAL A 255 -1.22 -9.84 9.00
C VAL A 255 0.01 -9.95 8.10
N ILE A 256 1.10 -9.28 8.49
CA ILE A 256 2.37 -9.31 7.77
C ILE A 256 3.46 -10.04 8.54
N SER A 257 4.48 -10.50 7.83
CA SER A 257 5.67 -11.10 8.44
C SER A 257 6.60 -10.04 9.02
N THR A 258 6.62 -9.89 10.34
CA THR A 258 7.56 -8.99 11.03
C THR A 258 9.02 -9.37 10.78
N ALA A 259 9.31 -10.66 10.59
CA ALA A 259 10.65 -11.12 10.23
C ALA A 259 11.07 -10.63 8.84
N ALA A 260 10.17 -10.71 7.85
CA ALA A 260 10.42 -10.18 6.51
C ALA A 260 10.57 -8.65 6.53
N LEU A 261 9.75 -7.94 7.32
CA LEU A 261 9.85 -6.51 7.51
C LEU A 261 11.23 -6.10 8.04
N LEU A 262 11.71 -6.75 9.09
CA LEU A 262 13.00 -6.43 9.69
C LEU A 262 14.15 -6.71 8.72
N LEU A 263 14.11 -7.83 7.98
CA LEU A 263 15.10 -8.14 6.95
C LEU A 263 15.08 -7.12 5.80
N ALA A 264 13.90 -6.68 5.36
CA ALA A 264 13.74 -5.65 4.34
C ALA A 264 14.26 -4.29 4.83
N TYR A 265 13.95 -3.91 6.08
CA TYR A 265 14.47 -2.68 6.68
C TYR A 265 15.99 -2.60 6.64
N GLU A 266 16.69 -3.70 6.94
CA GLU A 266 18.16 -3.74 6.84
C GLU A 266 18.66 -3.48 5.41
N LYS A 267 17.95 -3.97 4.39
CA LYS A 267 18.31 -3.83 2.97
C LYS A 267 18.03 -2.43 2.40
N ILE A 268 17.10 -1.67 2.97
CA ILE A 268 16.76 -0.34 2.47
C ILE A 268 17.99 0.58 2.54
N GLN A 269 18.43 1.03 1.36
CA GLN A 269 19.48 2.03 1.21
C GLN A 269 18.86 3.42 1.24
N THR A 270 19.22 4.21 2.24
CA THR A 270 18.63 5.54 2.48
C THR A 270 19.63 6.43 3.22
N PRO A 271 19.57 7.77 3.08
CA PRO A 271 20.43 8.69 3.84
C PRO A 271 20.15 8.65 5.35
N GLN A 272 18.91 8.36 5.76
CA GLN A 272 18.50 8.29 7.15
C GLN A 272 17.38 7.26 7.30
N LYS A 273 17.49 6.35 8.25
CA LYS A 273 16.40 5.43 8.59
C LYS A 273 16.23 5.27 10.09
N GLU A 274 14.99 5.11 10.50
CA GLU A 274 14.58 4.87 11.87
C GLU A 274 13.51 3.79 11.92
N ILE A 275 13.51 2.98 12.97
CA ILE A 275 12.47 1.96 13.19
C ILE A 275 11.91 2.04 14.60
N ASN A 276 10.59 2.18 14.69
CA ASN A 276 9.83 2.37 15.91
C ASN A 276 8.93 1.18 16.20
N LYS A 277 9.06 0.65 17.41
CA LYS A 277 8.30 -0.53 17.85
C LYS A 277 7.08 -0.12 18.64
N ILE A 278 5.89 -0.48 18.17
CA ILE A 278 4.60 -0.25 18.82
C ILE A 278 4.16 -1.55 19.53
N MET A 279 4.23 -1.55 20.86
CA MET A 279 3.95 -2.75 21.66
C MET A 279 2.47 -2.98 21.92
N LYS A 280 1.67 -1.91 21.95
CA LYS A 280 0.22 -1.95 22.21
C LYS A 280 -0.51 -1.25 21.10
N THR A 281 -1.54 -1.90 20.58
CA THR A 281 -2.45 -1.33 19.57
C THR A 281 -3.89 -1.66 19.97
N GLY A 282 -4.85 -0.92 19.46
CA GLY A 282 -6.27 -1.28 19.52
C GLY A 282 -6.65 -2.38 18.52
N SER A 283 -5.75 -2.68 17.59
CA SER A 283 -5.96 -3.70 16.56
C SER A 283 -5.82 -5.11 17.10
N PRO A 284 -6.83 -6.00 16.98
CA PRO A 284 -6.72 -7.39 17.39
C PRO A 284 -5.60 -8.15 16.67
N SER A 285 -5.29 -7.76 15.43
CA SER A 285 -4.19 -8.31 14.64
C SER A 285 -2.84 -7.60 14.89
N ALA A 286 -2.84 -6.55 15.71
CA ALA A 286 -1.70 -5.66 15.94
C ALA A 286 -1.12 -5.03 14.66
N HIS A 287 -1.91 -4.96 13.57
CA HIS A 287 -1.50 -4.47 12.26
C HIS A 287 -1.77 -2.97 12.05
N ILE A 288 -2.94 -2.46 12.48
CA ILE A 288 -3.31 -1.05 12.39
C ILE A 288 -2.78 -0.35 13.64
N LEU A 289 -1.76 0.49 13.47
CA LEU A 289 -0.99 1.05 14.59
C LEU A 289 -1.53 2.38 15.11
N ALA A 290 -2.27 3.13 14.30
CA ALA A 290 -2.84 4.44 14.62
C ALA A 290 -4.23 4.59 14.00
N GLY A 291 -4.92 5.69 14.31
CA GLY A 291 -6.24 6.04 13.79
C GLY A 291 -7.37 5.81 14.78
N ASP A 292 -8.34 6.74 14.76
CA ASP A 292 -9.42 6.81 15.75
C ASP A 292 -10.34 5.58 15.75
N ILE A 293 -10.43 4.87 14.62
CA ILE A 293 -11.33 3.72 14.49
C ILE A 293 -10.78 2.49 15.21
N ILE A 294 -9.46 2.26 15.17
CA ILE A 294 -8.85 1.01 15.64
C ILE A 294 -7.82 1.23 16.75
N SER A 295 -6.92 2.20 16.61
CA SER A 295 -5.78 2.40 17.53
C SER A 295 -5.62 3.88 17.93
N PRO A 296 -6.66 4.50 18.56
CA PRO A 296 -6.65 5.94 18.87
C PRO A 296 -5.53 6.34 19.81
N ASP A 297 -5.16 5.48 20.77
CA ASP A 297 -4.19 5.79 21.84
C ASP A 297 -2.78 6.10 21.30
N ASN A 298 -2.44 5.59 20.11
CA ASN A 298 -1.11 5.78 19.52
C ASN A 298 -1.02 6.97 18.56
N THR A 299 -2.18 7.48 18.10
CA THR A 299 -2.25 8.42 16.98
C THR A 299 -1.45 9.70 17.23
N LEU A 300 -1.62 10.32 18.39
CA LEU A 300 -0.92 11.57 18.72
C LEU A 300 0.59 11.35 18.89
N SER A 301 0.99 10.34 19.67
CA SER A 301 2.41 10.07 19.91
C SER A 301 3.16 9.65 18.64
N MET A 302 2.48 8.97 17.70
CA MET A 302 3.06 8.66 16.39
C MET A 302 3.19 9.91 15.52
N ALA A 303 2.21 10.84 15.55
CA ALA A 303 2.31 12.11 14.85
C ALA A 303 3.51 12.93 15.33
N GLU A 304 3.73 13.03 16.64
CA GLU A 304 4.87 13.70 17.23
C GLU A 304 6.22 13.07 16.81
N GLN A 305 6.33 11.74 16.83
CA GLN A 305 7.53 11.03 16.37
C GLN A 305 7.80 11.23 14.86
N ILE A 306 6.75 11.33 14.05
CA ILE A 306 6.86 11.62 12.61
C ILE A 306 7.35 13.06 12.41
N GLU A 307 6.77 14.01 13.11
CA GLU A 307 7.21 15.42 13.07
C GLU A 307 8.68 15.54 13.45
N ASP A 308 9.10 14.94 14.57
CA ASP A 308 10.49 14.93 15.03
C ASP A 308 11.43 14.36 13.97
N PHE A 309 11.08 13.25 13.34
CA PHE A 309 11.87 12.63 12.27
C PHE A 309 12.00 13.54 11.04
N ILE A 310 10.95 14.28 10.69
CA ILE A 310 10.94 15.17 9.52
C ILE A 310 11.77 16.42 9.78
N LEU A 311 11.63 17.04 10.96
CA LEU A 311 12.26 18.29 11.29
C LEU A 311 13.74 18.12 11.72
N HIS A 312 14.10 17.00 12.35
CA HIS A 312 15.47 16.71 12.79
C HIS A 312 16.20 15.87 11.71
N GLN A 313 16.89 16.58 10.81
CA GLN A 313 17.81 15.91 9.89
C GLN A 313 19.03 15.42 10.68
N ALA A 314 19.45 14.16 10.49
CA ALA A 314 20.75 13.71 10.96
C ALA A 314 21.85 14.58 10.33
N LEU A 315 22.61 15.28 11.17
CA LEU A 315 23.77 16.10 10.80
C LEU A 315 24.87 15.24 10.16
#